data_64837fcb40cbebc69dcb0cc777994f35
#
_entry.id   64837fcb40cbebc69dcb0cc777994f35
#
_cell.length_a   1.000
_cell.length_b   1.000
_cell.length_c   1.000
_cell.angle_alpha   90.00
_cell.angle_beta   90.00
_cell.angle_gamma   90.00
#
_symmetry.space_group_name_H-M   'P 1'
#
loop_
_entity.id
_entity.type
_entity.pdbx_description
1 polymer ?
#
loop_
_entity_poly.entity_id
_entity_poly.type
_entity_poly.pdbx_seq_one_letter_code
_entity_poly.pdbx_strand_id
1 'polypeptide(L)'
;MDNCVFCKIIKGEVPSYKIYEDDFVYAFLDINPEKPGHTLVVPKKHSKNIFDIEREDLEKVIMASKKISQRMEQLGYGGVNIYNNNGEGSGQIVFHFHLHIIPCKMPSDSLENIANRLKIE
;
A
#
# COMPACT_ATOMS: atom_id res chain seq x y z
N MET A 1 3.89 0.35 -18.76
CA MET A 1 3.58 1.68 -18.21
C MET A 1 4.85 2.35 -17.75
N ASP A 2 5.57 2.91 -18.72
CA ASP A 2 6.93 3.42 -18.49
C ASP A 2 6.96 4.62 -17.54
N ASN A 3 5.85 5.37 -17.46
CA ASN A 3 5.80 6.58 -16.62
C ASN A 3 5.21 6.32 -15.24
N CYS A 4 4.81 5.11 -14.92
CA CYS A 4 4.18 4.81 -13.65
C CYS A 4 5.23 4.52 -12.59
N VAL A 5 5.31 5.39 -11.57
CA VAL A 5 6.28 5.21 -10.48
C VAL A 5 6.02 3.92 -9.70
N PHE A 6 4.76 3.51 -9.54
CA PHE A 6 4.45 2.26 -8.83
C PHE A 6 4.86 1.03 -9.65
N CYS A 7 4.68 1.07 -10.96
CA CYS A 7 5.20 0.01 -11.83
C CYS A 7 6.72 -0.11 -11.71
N LYS A 8 7.42 1.03 -11.61
CA LYS A 8 8.88 1.05 -11.43
C LYS A 8 9.30 0.48 -10.08
N ILE A 9 8.56 0.79 -9.03
CA ILE A 9 8.78 0.23 -7.69
C ILE A 9 8.62 -1.29 -7.72
N ILE A 10 7.55 -1.78 -8.34
CA ILE A 10 7.27 -3.21 -8.45
C ILE A 10 8.39 -3.94 -9.17
N LYS A 11 8.98 -3.33 -10.19
CA LYS A 11 10.09 -3.91 -10.95
C LYS A 11 11.44 -3.78 -10.25
N GLY A 12 11.51 -3.04 -9.15
CA GLY A 12 12.77 -2.81 -8.45
C GLY A 12 13.62 -1.70 -9.05
N GLU A 13 13.09 -0.92 -9.99
CA GLU A 13 13.82 0.19 -10.62
C GLU A 13 13.87 1.43 -9.74
N VAL A 14 12.90 1.58 -8.83
CA VAL A 14 12.84 2.66 -7.85
C VAL A 14 12.80 2.02 -6.47
N PRO A 15 13.63 2.47 -5.52
CA PRO A 15 13.65 1.87 -4.17
C PRO A 15 12.36 2.14 -3.42
N SER A 16 12.02 1.21 -2.50
CA SER A 16 10.84 1.33 -1.65
C SER A 16 11.09 0.60 -0.33
N TYR A 17 10.26 0.93 0.66
CA TYR A 17 10.26 0.22 1.95
C TYR A 17 9.17 -0.85 1.91
N LYS A 18 9.53 -2.02 1.41
CA LYS A 18 8.58 -3.11 1.19
C LYS A 18 8.02 -3.66 2.50
N ILE A 19 6.70 -3.89 2.53
CA ILE A 19 5.98 -4.46 3.65
C ILE A 19 5.54 -5.89 3.34
N TYR A 20 5.10 -6.14 2.10
CA TYR A 20 4.52 -7.41 1.71
C TYR A 20 4.58 -7.57 0.19
N GLU A 21 4.74 -8.79 -0.26
CA GLU A 21 4.71 -9.09 -1.69
C GLU A 21 4.25 -10.52 -1.93
N ASP A 22 3.40 -10.71 -2.94
CA ASP A 22 3.06 -12.02 -3.46
C ASP A 22 3.00 -11.94 -4.99
N ASP A 23 2.45 -12.95 -5.66
CA ASP A 23 2.41 -12.97 -7.13
C ASP A 23 1.54 -11.86 -7.72
N PHE A 24 0.58 -11.32 -6.96
CA PHE A 24 -0.41 -10.35 -7.45
C PHE A 24 -0.26 -8.97 -6.87
N VAL A 25 0.35 -8.83 -5.68
CA VAL A 25 0.29 -7.63 -4.86
C VAL A 25 1.66 -7.24 -4.38
N TYR A 26 1.89 -5.93 -4.28
CA TYR A 26 3.07 -5.34 -3.68
C TYR A 26 2.61 -4.28 -2.69
N ALA A 27 3.18 -4.27 -1.49
CA ALA A 27 2.84 -3.26 -0.48
C ALA A 27 4.11 -2.63 0.08
N PHE A 28 4.07 -1.31 0.26
CA PHE A 28 5.24 -0.54 0.69
C PHE A 28 4.80 0.71 1.44
N LEU A 29 5.72 1.28 2.21
CA LEU A 29 5.42 2.50 2.95
C LEU A 29 5.33 3.71 2.03
N ASP A 30 4.38 4.60 2.33
CA ASP A 30 4.31 5.92 1.71
C ASP A 30 5.48 6.74 2.28
N ILE A 31 6.30 7.32 1.42
CA ILE A 31 7.44 8.14 1.85
C ILE A 31 7.02 9.54 2.30
N ASN A 32 5.76 9.93 2.03
CA ASN A 32 5.16 11.16 2.52
C ASN A 32 3.94 10.80 3.39
N PRO A 33 4.14 10.10 4.51
CA PRO A 33 3.04 9.51 5.26
C PRO A 33 2.19 10.56 5.97
N GLU A 34 0.88 10.32 6.02
CA GLU A 34 -0.03 11.10 6.87
C GLU A 34 0.23 10.82 8.35
N LYS A 35 0.56 9.56 8.66
CA LYS A 35 0.93 9.09 10.00
C LYS A 35 1.97 8.00 9.86
N PRO A 36 2.74 7.72 10.92
CA PRO A 36 3.67 6.58 10.89
C PRO A 36 2.96 5.28 10.52
N GLY A 37 3.57 4.52 9.63
CA GLY A 37 3.01 3.25 9.18
C GLY A 37 2.07 3.34 7.99
N HIS A 38 1.84 4.53 7.45
CA HIS A 38 1.03 4.71 6.25
C HIS A 38 1.56 3.81 5.13
N THR A 39 0.77 2.81 4.75
CA THR A 39 1.14 1.79 3.79
C THR A 39 0.29 1.90 2.53
N LEU A 40 0.90 1.66 1.39
CA LEU A 40 0.22 1.60 0.09
C LEU A 40 0.20 0.15 -0.37
N VAL A 41 -0.96 -0.32 -0.82
CA VAL A 41 -1.15 -1.69 -1.31
C VAL A 41 -1.58 -1.60 -2.77
N VAL A 42 -0.77 -2.16 -3.66
CA VAL A 42 -0.98 -2.03 -5.10
C VAL A 42 -1.03 -3.38 -5.79
N PRO A 43 -1.85 -3.53 -6.85
CA PRO A 43 -1.76 -4.71 -7.70
C PRO A 43 -0.50 -4.62 -8.55
N LYS A 44 0.14 -5.74 -8.82
CA LYS A 44 1.31 -5.75 -9.72
C LYS A 44 0.92 -5.43 -11.14
N LYS A 45 -0.26 -5.89 -11.58
CA LYS A 45 -0.79 -5.54 -12.89
C LYS A 45 -1.32 -4.12 -12.84
N HIS A 46 -0.89 -3.29 -13.79
CA HIS A 46 -1.30 -1.88 -13.84
C HIS A 46 -2.80 -1.76 -14.14
N SER A 47 -3.49 -0.98 -13.31
CA SER A 47 -4.82 -0.45 -13.55
C SER A 47 -4.84 0.94 -12.94
N LYS A 48 -5.67 1.83 -13.43
CA LYS A 48 -5.66 3.23 -12.96
C LYS A 48 -6.33 3.39 -11.60
N ASN A 49 -7.52 2.80 -11.46
CA ASN A 49 -8.35 3.00 -10.27
C ASN A 49 -9.46 1.96 -10.23
N ILE A 50 -10.47 2.20 -9.36
CA ILE A 50 -11.57 1.26 -9.16
C ILE A 50 -12.41 1.05 -10.42
N PHE A 51 -12.38 2.01 -11.36
CA PHE A 51 -13.23 1.93 -12.55
C PHE A 51 -12.70 0.94 -13.58
N ASP A 52 -11.39 0.65 -13.58
CA ASP A 52 -10.81 -0.26 -14.58
C ASP A 52 -10.09 -1.48 -14.01
N ILE A 53 -9.93 -1.58 -12.69
CA ILE A 53 -9.27 -2.74 -12.09
C ILE A 53 -10.10 -4.01 -12.29
N GLU A 54 -9.43 -5.12 -12.64
CA GLU A 54 -10.11 -6.41 -12.79
C GLU A 54 -10.44 -7.00 -11.42
N ARG A 55 -11.51 -7.80 -11.39
CA ARG A 55 -12.01 -8.39 -10.16
C ARG A 55 -10.95 -9.18 -9.39
N GLU A 56 -10.21 -10.03 -10.09
CA GLU A 56 -9.20 -10.87 -9.43
C GLU A 56 -8.15 -10.01 -8.73
N ASP A 57 -7.67 -8.96 -9.41
CA ASP A 57 -6.66 -8.08 -8.84
C ASP A 57 -7.21 -7.31 -7.64
N LEU A 58 -8.46 -6.84 -7.73
CA LEU A 58 -9.11 -6.16 -6.62
C LEU A 58 -9.25 -7.07 -5.41
N GLU A 59 -9.68 -8.30 -5.61
CA GLU A 59 -9.81 -9.28 -4.54
C GLU A 59 -8.46 -9.54 -3.87
N LYS A 60 -7.39 -9.68 -4.64
CA LYS A 60 -6.05 -9.91 -4.10
C LYS A 60 -5.54 -8.72 -3.29
N VAL A 61 -5.79 -7.51 -3.76
CA VAL A 61 -5.39 -6.30 -3.03
C VAL A 61 -6.14 -6.20 -1.71
N ILE A 62 -7.44 -6.46 -1.70
CA ILE A 62 -8.26 -6.42 -0.48
C ILE A 62 -7.78 -7.47 0.53
N MET A 63 -7.51 -8.68 0.07
CA MET A 63 -7.06 -9.74 0.97
C MET A 63 -5.67 -9.46 1.54
N ALA A 64 -4.76 -8.90 0.74
CA ALA A 64 -3.46 -8.47 1.24
C ALA A 64 -3.61 -7.34 2.27
N SER A 65 -4.52 -6.41 2.01
CA SER A 65 -4.79 -5.29 2.93
C SER A 65 -5.32 -5.79 4.27
N LYS A 66 -6.16 -6.82 4.26
CA LYS A 66 -6.63 -7.45 5.48
C LYS A 66 -5.47 -8.04 6.28
N LYS A 67 -4.58 -8.76 5.62
CA LYS A 67 -3.42 -9.38 6.26
C LYS A 67 -2.51 -8.33 6.90
N ILE A 68 -2.25 -7.24 6.20
CA ILE A 68 -1.41 -6.14 6.71
C ILE A 68 -2.09 -5.47 7.90
N SER A 69 -3.41 -5.22 7.81
CA SER A 69 -4.18 -4.63 8.91
C SER A 69 -4.17 -5.51 10.15
N GLN A 70 -4.29 -6.83 9.98
CA GLN A 70 -4.20 -7.78 11.09
C GLN A 70 -2.83 -7.72 11.76
N ARG A 71 -1.77 -7.56 10.98
CA ARG A 71 -0.42 -7.39 11.52
C ARG A 71 -0.34 -6.14 12.40
N MET A 72 -0.89 -5.02 11.92
CA MET A 72 -0.92 -3.78 12.68
C MET A 72 -1.70 -3.92 13.98
N GLU A 73 -2.83 -4.62 13.94
CA GLU A 73 -3.63 -4.89 15.14
C GLU A 73 -2.85 -5.73 16.15
N GLN A 74 -2.20 -6.79 15.68
CA GLN A 74 -1.40 -7.67 16.54
C GLN A 74 -0.25 -6.94 17.23
N LEU A 75 0.30 -5.93 16.56
CA LEU A 75 1.38 -5.11 17.11
C LEU A 75 0.87 -4.04 18.07
N GLY A 76 -0.45 -3.89 18.22
CA GLY A 76 -1.04 -2.96 19.18
C GLY A 76 -1.09 -1.52 18.67
N TYR A 77 -1.10 -1.29 17.37
CA TYR A 77 -1.09 0.06 16.79
C TYR A 77 -2.48 0.69 16.67
N GLY A 78 -3.46 0.17 17.38
CA GLY A 78 -4.82 0.70 17.38
C GLY A 78 -5.60 0.25 16.16
N GLY A 79 -6.66 0.96 15.82
CA GLY A 79 -7.40 0.69 14.61
C GLY A 79 -6.63 1.13 13.37
N VAL A 80 -7.18 0.79 12.20
CA VAL A 80 -6.62 1.24 10.91
C VAL A 80 -7.73 1.94 10.12
N ASN A 81 -7.34 2.93 9.33
CA ASN A 81 -8.20 3.52 8.31
C ASN A 81 -7.72 3.04 6.95
N ILE A 82 -8.66 2.61 6.12
CA ILE A 82 -8.36 2.17 4.77
C ILE A 82 -9.17 3.04 3.81
N TYR A 83 -8.50 3.61 2.80
CA TYR A 83 -9.21 4.39 1.79
C TYR A 83 -8.55 4.26 0.42
N ASN A 84 -9.28 4.70 -0.60
CA ASN A 84 -8.87 4.60 -2.00
C ASN A 84 -9.44 5.80 -2.75
N ASN A 85 -8.58 6.55 -3.42
CA ASN A 85 -8.97 7.70 -4.22
C ASN A 85 -9.05 7.31 -5.69
N ASN A 86 -10.15 7.65 -6.35
CA ASN A 86 -10.41 7.24 -7.72
C ASN A 86 -10.81 8.44 -8.58
N GLY A 87 -9.92 8.81 -9.50
CA GLY A 87 -10.11 9.95 -10.39
C GLY A 87 -9.59 11.25 -9.79
N GLU A 88 -9.39 12.26 -10.63
CA GLU A 88 -8.82 13.55 -10.21
C GLU A 88 -9.62 14.22 -9.11
N GLY A 89 -10.95 14.21 -9.24
CA GLY A 89 -11.84 14.90 -8.30
C GLY A 89 -11.75 14.36 -6.89
N SER A 90 -11.27 13.13 -6.72
CA SER A 90 -11.13 12.50 -5.41
C SER A 90 -9.78 12.77 -4.75
N GLY A 91 -8.85 13.38 -5.49
CA GLY A 91 -7.48 13.57 -5.01
C GLY A 91 -6.51 12.47 -5.38
N GLN A 92 -6.87 11.61 -6.34
CA GLN A 92 -5.93 10.61 -6.83
C GLN A 92 -4.78 11.30 -7.55
N ILE A 93 -3.55 11.05 -7.10
CA ILE A 93 -2.35 11.65 -7.68
C ILE A 93 -1.62 10.66 -8.58
N VAL A 94 -1.41 9.43 -8.11
CA VAL A 94 -0.77 8.38 -8.89
C VAL A 94 -1.84 7.49 -9.51
N PHE A 95 -1.84 7.38 -10.83
CA PHE A 95 -2.86 6.61 -11.56
C PHE A 95 -2.41 5.17 -11.77
N HIS A 96 -2.21 4.50 -10.65
CA HIS A 96 -2.05 3.07 -10.48
C HIS A 96 -2.86 2.75 -9.23
N PHE A 97 -3.81 1.84 -9.33
CA PHE A 97 -4.73 1.53 -8.22
C PHE A 97 -3.96 1.29 -6.94
N HIS A 98 -4.36 1.94 -5.86
CA HIS A 98 -3.75 1.69 -4.55
C HIS A 98 -4.71 1.94 -3.41
N LEU A 99 -4.65 1.08 -2.40
CA LEU A 99 -5.32 1.30 -1.13
C LEU A 99 -4.32 1.90 -0.16
N HIS A 100 -4.80 2.85 0.65
CA HIS A 100 -4.05 3.41 1.76
C HIS A 100 -4.46 2.69 3.03
N ILE A 101 -3.50 2.26 3.84
CA ILE A 101 -3.75 1.73 5.18
C ILE A 101 -2.98 2.60 6.16
N ILE A 102 -3.68 3.18 7.12
CA ILE A 102 -3.07 4.08 8.10
C ILE A 102 -3.40 3.57 9.51
N PRO A 103 -2.40 3.05 10.24
CA PRO A 103 -2.62 2.66 11.64
C PRO A 103 -2.79 3.92 12.49
N CYS A 104 -3.69 3.85 13.49
CA CYS A 104 -4.08 5.02 14.25
C CYS A 104 -3.07 5.42 15.34
N LYS A 105 -2.31 4.46 15.85
CA LYS A 105 -1.44 4.67 17.04
C LYS A 105 -0.03 4.11 16.87
N MET A 106 0.51 4.09 15.68
CA MET A 106 1.88 3.65 15.50
C MET A 106 2.85 4.75 15.93
N PRO A 107 3.85 4.45 16.78
CA PRO A 107 4.85 5.45 17.17
C PRO A 107 5.70 5.90 15.99
N SER A 108 6.14 7.15 16.02
CA SER A 108 7.06 7.70 15.02
C SER A 108 8.41 6.99 15.08
N ASP A 109 8.98 6.72 13.92
CA ASP A 109 10.30 6.12 13.80
C ASP A 109 10.77 6.33 12.34
N SER A 110 11.98 5.90 12.05
CA SER A 110 12.48 5.93 10.67
C SER A 110 11.63 5.00 9.79
N LEU A 111 11.55 5.31 8.50
CA LEU A 111 10.84 4.44 7.56
C LEU A 111 11.40 3.03 7.57
N GLU A 112 12.72 2.90 7.67
CA GLU A 112 13.36 1.59 7.73
C GLU A 112 12.89 0.79 8.95
N ASN A 113 12.88 1.40 10.14
CA ASN A 113 12.45 0.72 11.36
C ASN A 113 10.96 0.36 11.30
N ILE A 114 10.13 1.27 10.79
CA ILE A 114 8.69 1.01 10.63
C ILE A 114 8.47 -0.17 9.68
N ALA A 115 9.17 -0.18 8.55
CA ALA A 115 9.06 -1.27 7.59
C ALA A 115 9.45 -2.60 8.22
N ASN A 116 10.52 -2.63 9.00
CA ASN A 116 10.98 -3.85 9.66
C ASN A 116 9.96 -4.40 10.65
N ARG A 117 9.22 -3.52 11.35
CA ARG A 117 8.17 -3.94 12.28
C ARG A 117 6.93 -4.47 11.57
N LEU A 118 6.55 -3.85 10.45
CA LEU A 118 5.33 -4.21 9.74
C LEU A 118 5.51 -5.35 8.74
N LYS A 119 6.73 -5.62 8.34
CA LYS A 119 7.05 -6.58 7.28
C LYS A 119 6.45 -7.95 7.54
N ILE A 120 5.83 -8.50 6.49
CA ILE A 120 5.25 -9.85 6.48
C ILE A 120 6.03 -10.68 5.48
N GLU A 121 6.53 -11.82 5.91
CA GLU A 121 7.29 -12.73 5.07
C GLU A 121 6.48 -13.96 4.66
#